data_ef49cd19ff4b5fff6e18d44eeebb9026
#
_entry.id   ef49cd19ff4b5fff6e18d44eeebb9026
#
_cell.length_a   1.000
_cell.length_b   1.000
_cell.length_c   1.000
_cell.angle_alpha   90.00
_cell.angle_beta   90.00
_cell.angle_gamma   90.00
#
_symmetry.space_group_name_H-M   'P 1'
#
loop_
_entity.id
_entity.type
_entity.pdbx_description
1 polymer ?
#
loop_
_entity_poly.entity_id
_entity_poly.type
_entity_poly.pdbx_seq_one_letter_code
_entity_poly.pdbx_strand_id
1 'polypeptide(L)'
;DMTRSRGLGDVYKRQGSVMAIDPSGRGRDETGYAIVKMLNGFLFVHSCGGIRGGYGENVLKQLALLAARYKVNEVIVESNFGDGMFSELFKPVINAVHPVTMTEVRHNIQKEKRIIDTMEPVMNAHKLIVDLSVVKDDYTSCLSYPIEQQTKYTLIHQLSRITAEKGALLQDDRLDALAIAIGYWVEQMAANADLKMNDRKNELLDIELNKFIDTALGQKGRNQNLWF
;
A
#
# COMPACT_ATOMS: atom_id res chain seq x y z
N ASP A 1 33.19 16.30 -0.34
CA ASP A 1 31.90 16.63 -0.99
C ASP A 1 31.07 15.42 -1.42
N MET A 2 31.09 14.35 -0.60
CA MET A 2 30.30 13.13 -0.86
C MET A 2 29.08 12.96 0.04
N THR A 3 28.71 13.94 0.84
CA THR A 3 27.63 13.85 1.84
C THR A 3 26.27 14.35 1.37
N ARG A 4 26.17 14.97 0.19
CA ARG A 4 24.89 15.50 -0.35
C ARG A 4 24.08 14.54 -1.22
N SER A 5 24.61 13.38 -1.59
CA SER A 5 23.93 12.44 -2.50
C SER A 5 23.01 11.42 -1.82
N ARG A 6 23.07 11.27 -0.49
CA ARG A 6 22.26 10.26 0.21
C ARG A 6 20.79 10.63 0.36
N GLY A 7 20.43 11.92 0.38
CA GLY A 7 19.05 12.35 0.62
C GLY A 7 18.11 12.22 -0.57
N LEU A 8 18.60 12.32 -1.80
CA LEU A 8 17.77 12.25 -3.01
C LEU A 8 17.46 10.81 -3.43
N GLY A 9 18.39 9.88 -3.22
CA GLY A 9 18.18 8.46 -3.52
C GLY A 9 17.13 7.79 -2.65
N ASP A 10 17.01 8.20 -1.38
CA ASP A 10 16.02 7.66 -0.45
C ASP A 10 14.60 8.22 -0.68
N VAL A 11 14.48 9.44 -1.19
CA VAL A 11 13.17 10.03 -1.55
C VAL A 11 12.57 9.30 -2.76
N TYR A 12 13.39 8.91 -3.75
CA TYR A 12 12.92 8.16 -4.92
C TYR A 12 12.59 6.69 -4.59
N LYS A 13 13.25 6.05 -3.63
CA LYS A 13 12.91 4.70 -3.16
C LYS A 13 11.56 4.60 -2.43
N ARG A 14 11.00 5.73 -2.00
CA ARG A 14 9.72 5.81 -1.27
C ARG A 14 8.52 6.09 -2.17
N GLN A 15 8.73 6.19 -3.47
CA GLN A 15 7.69 6.35 -4.47
C GLN A 15 7.56 5.01 -5.20
N GLY A 16 6.47 4.32 -4.98
CA GLY A 16 6.25 3.02 -5.57
C GLY A 16 4.80 2.81 -5.95
N SER A 17 4.56 1.76 -6.69
CA SER A 17 3.24 1.25 -7.05
C SER A 17 3.06 -0.12 -6.43
N VAL A 18 1.99 -0.32 -5.70
CA VAL A 18 1.61 -1.60 -5.12
C VAL A 18 0.33 -2.11 -5.77
N MET A 19 0.26 -3.41 -5.97
CA MET A 19 -0.97 -4.10 -6.36
C MET A 19 -1.40 -4.99 -5.22
N ALA A 20 -2.59 -4.74 -4.67
CA ALA A 20 -3.20 -5.65 -3.71
C ALA A 20 -4.22 -6.54 -4.42
N ILE A 21 -4.31 -7.78 -3.99
CA ILE A 21 -5.21 -8.79 -4.53
C ILE A 21 -5.95 -9.45 -3.37
N ASP A 22 -7.28 -9.45 -3.45
CA ASP A 22 -8.18 -10.26 -2.62
C ASP A 22 -8.68 -11.45 -3.48
N PRO A 23 -8.08 -12.64 -3.33
CA PRO A 23 -8.40 -13.77 -4.18
C PRO A 23 -9.77 -14.34 -3.84
N SER A 24 -10.65 -14.48 -4.84
CA SER A 24 -11.87 -15.27 -4.68
C SER A 24 -11.56 -16.76 -4.69
N GLY A 25 -12.33 -17.52 -3.92
CA GLY A 25 -12.31 -18.98 -4.00
C GLY A 25 -12.89 -19.52 -5.32
N ARG A 26 -13.29 -20.81 -5.32
CA ARG A 26 -13.95 -21.46 -6.47
C ARG A 26 -15.43 -21.06 -6.61
N GLY A 27 -15.80 -19.85 -6.26
CA GLY A 27 -17.18 -19.37 -6.24
C GLY A 27 -17.55 -18.49 -7.44
N ARG A 28 -18.66 -17.78 -7.29
CA ARG A 28 -19.17 -16.76 -8.24
C ARG A 28 -18.55 -15.38 -7.98
N ASP A 29 -17.76 -15.27 -6.92
CA ASP A 29 -17.17 -14.01 -6.49
C ASP A 29 -16.01 -13.59 -7.39
N GLU A 30 -15.68 -12.31 -7.39
CA GLU A 30 -14.55 -11.77 -8.13
C GLU A 30 -13.25 -11.95 -7.34
N THR A 31 -12.14 -12.13 -8.04
CA THR A 31 -10.83 -11.79 -7.47
C THR A 31 -10.68 -10.28 -7.57
N GLY A 32 -10.77 -9.60 -6.43
CA GLY A 32 -10.61 -8.17 -6.32
C GLY A 32 -9.15 -7.76 -6.49
N TYR A 33 -8.89 -6.63 -7.16
CA TYR A 33 -7.55 -6.05 -7.22
C TYR A 33 -7.60 -4.53 -7.14
N ALA A 34 -6.54 -3.94 -6.57
CA ALA A 34 -6.33 -2.50 -6.58
C ALA A 34 -4.86 -2.17 -6.80
N ILE A 35 -4.59 -1.16 -7.62
CA ILE A 35 -3.24 -0.65 -7.89
C ILE A 35 -3.17 0.79 -7.39
N VAL A 36 -2.35 0.99 -6.37
CA VAL A 36 -2.19 2.28 -5.69
C VAL A 36 -0.74 2.71 -5.72
N LYS A 37 -0.50 3.94 -6.14
CA LYS A 37 0.82 4.57 -6.13
C LYS A 37 0.88 5.63 -5.04
N MET A 38 1.97 5.64 -4.28
CA MET A 38 2.25 6.69 -3.31
C MET A 38 3.20 7.73 -3.91
N LEU A 39 2.83 9.00 -3.80
CA LEU A 39 3.67 10.12 -4.19
C LEU A 39 3.47 11.29 -3.22
N ASN A 40 4.53 11.73 -2.56
CA ASN A 40 4.52 12.88 -1.65
C ASN A 40 3.45 12.80 -0.54
N GLY A 41 3.15 11.60 -0.04
CA GLY A 41 2.14 11.39 0.99
C GLY A 41 0.69 11.34 0.49
N PHE A 42 0.47 11.43 -0.83
CA PHE A 42 -0.82 11.20 -1.48
C PHE A 42 -0.86 9.80 -2.08
N LEU A 43 -2.02 9.19 -2.05
CA LEU A 43 -2.30 7.86 -2.58
C LEU A 43 -3.16 7.98 -3.84
N PHE A 44 -2.57 7.58 -4.96
CA PHE A 44 -3.21 7.64 -6.27
C PHE A 44 -3.70 6.25 -6.66
N VAL A 45 -5.01 6.08 -6.79
CA VAL A 45 -5.62 4.86 -7.30
C VAL A 45 -5.55 4.89 -8.83
N HIS A 46 -4.72 4.02 -9.39
CA HIS A 46 -4.51 3.92 -10.83
C HIS A 46 -5.42 2.90 -11.50
N SER A 47 -5.81 1.86 -10.76
CA SER A 47 -6.73 0.83 -11.24
C SER A 47 -7.33 0.11 -10.05
N CYS A 48 -8.61 -0.20 -10.13
CA CYS A 48 -9.30 -1.04 -9.16
C CYS A 48 -10.43 -1.77 -9.89
N GLY A 49 -10.62 -3.04 -9.58
CA GLY A 49 -11.63 -3.85 -10.25
C GLY A 49 -11.67 -5.28 -9.74
N GLY A 50 -12.47 -6.10 -10.39
CA GLY A 50 -12.61 -7.52 -10.10
C GLY A 50 -12.57 -8.37 -11.36
N ILE A 51 -12.02 -9.57 -11.25
CA ILE A 51 -11.91 -10.54 -12.35
C ILE A 51 -12.54 -11.84 -11.90
N ARG A 52 -13.52 -12.33 -12.66
CA ARG A 52 -14.16 -13.62 -12.42
C ARG A 52 -13.32 -14.78 -12.91
N GLY A 53 -13.36 -15.89 -12.17
CA GLY A 53 -12.71 -17.15 -12.58
C GLY A 53 -11.80 -17.75 -11.52
N GLY A 54 -11.81 -17.21 -10.30
CA GLY A 54 -11.06 -17.75 -9.18
C GLY A 54 -9.56 -17.86 -9.48
N TYR A 55 -9.00 -19.06 -9.38
CA TYR A 55 -7.58 -19.34 -9.65
C TYR A 55 -7.30 -19.72 -11.10
N GLY A 56 -8.22 -19.42 -12.03
CA GLY A 56 -8.07 -19.76 -13.44
C GLY A 56 -6.88 -19.06 -14.10
N GLU A 57 -6.25 -19.74 -15.04
CA GLU A 57 -5.05 -19.23 -15.74
C GLU A 57 -5.30 -17.85 -16.38
N ASN A 58 -6.51 -17.62 -16.90
CA ASN A 58 -6.89 -16.33 -17.50
C ASN A 58 -6.88 -15.19 -16.45
N VAL A 59 -7.36 -15.46 -15.23
CA VAL A 59 -7.34 -14.47 -14.12
C VAL A 59 -5.90 -14.13 -13.77
N LEU A 60 -5.06 -15.13 -13.57
CA LEU A 60 -3.66 -14.94 -13.22
C LEU A 60 -2.90 -14.17 -14.32
N LYS A 61 -3.14 -14.48 -15.58
CA LYS A 61 -2.54 -13.76 -16.72
C LYS A 61 -2.99 -12.29 -16.78
N GLN A 62 -4.27 -12.01 -16.58
CA GLN A 62 -4.79 -10.65 -16.56
C GLN A 62 -4.18 -9.82 -15.43
N LEU A 63 -4.09 -10.38 -14.23
CA LEU A 63 -3.44 -9.72 -13.09
C LEU A 63 -1.95 -9.44 -13.36
N ALA A 64 -1.22 -10.39 -13.94
CA ALA A 64 0.18 -10.22 -14.31
C ALA A 64 0.38 -9.11 -15.37
N LEU A 65 -0.49 -9.04 -16.36
CA LEU A 65 -0.47 -7.99 -17.38
C LEU A 65 -0.81 -6.61 -16.80
N LEU A 66 -1.74 -6.53 -15.84
CA LEU A 66 -2.03 -5.30 -15.11
C LEU A 66 -0.82 -4.84 -14.30
N ALA A 67 -0.18 -5.75 -13.57
CA ALA A 67 1.04 -5.43 -12.81
C ALA A 67 2.16 -4.89 -13.71
N ALA A 68 2.37 -5.50 -14.88
CA ALA A 68 3.34 -5.04 -15.87
C ALA A 68 2.97 -3.67 -16.45
N ARG A 69 1.70 -3.46 -16.83
CA ARG A 69 1.18 -2.21 -17.40
C ARG A 69 1.42 -1.02 -16.47
N TYR A 70 1.16 -1.20 -15.18
CA TYR A 70 1.28 -0.14 -14.18
C TYR A 70 2.66 -0.13 -13.49
N LYS A 71 3.60 -0.98 -13.91
CA LYS A 71 4.97 -1.09 -13.37
C LYS A 71 4.96 -1.24 -11.86
N VAL A 72 4.17 -2.20 -11.38
CA VAL A 72 4.00 -2.48 -9.97
C VAL A 72 5.34 -2.92 -9.35
N ASN A 73 5.70 -2.39 -8.20
CA ASN A 73 6.94 -2.71 -7.49
C ASN A 73 6.77 -3.87 -6.50
N GLU A 74 5.56 -4.01 -5.94
CA GLU A 74 5.23 -5.05 -4.99
C GLU A 74 3.78 -5.50 -5.16
N VAL A 75 3.54 -6.80 -5.04
CA VAL A 75 2.21 -7.40 -5.04
C VAL A 75 1.91 -7.93 -3.65
N ILE A 76 0.75 -7.54 -3.12
CA ILE A 76 0.25 -8.01 -1.83
C ILE A 76 -0.95 -8.92 -2.09
N VAL A 77 -0.93 -10.12 -1.55
CA VAL A 77 -2.00 -11.10 -1.69
C VAL A 77 -2.61 -11.39 -0.32
N GLU A 78 -3.91 -11.26 -0.19
CA GLU A 78 -4.59 -11.73 1.02
C GLU A 78 -4.67 -13.26 1.01
N SER A 79 -4.11 -13.90 2.05
CA SER A 79 -4.01 -15.37 2.15
C SER A 79 -5.00 -15.98 3.12
N ASN A 80 -6.12 -15.30 3.41
CA ASN A 80 -7.15 -15.78 4.33
C ASN A 80 -7.86 -17.04 3.83
N PHE A 81 -7.84 -17.29 2.53
CA PHE A 81 -8.44 -18.47 1.92
C PHE A 81 -7.42 -19.28 1.12
N GLY A 82 -7.38 -20.59 1.36
CA GLY A 82 -6.57 -21.53 0.56
C GLY A 82 -5.07 -21.60 0.91
N ASP A 83 -4.66 -21.15 2.10
CA ASP A 83 -3.30 -21.33 2.67
C ASP A 83 -2.15 -21.04 1.67
N GLY A 84 -2.23 -19.92 0.93
CA GLY A 84 -1.17 -19.52 0.00
C GLY A 84 -1.25 -20.15 -1.41
N MET A 85 -2.26 -20.98 -1.69
CA MET A 85 -2.40 -21.65 -3.00
C MET A 85 -2.46 -20.63 -4.16
N PHE A 86 -3.16 -19.51 -3.97
CA PHE A 86 -3.23 -18.47 -5.00
C PHE A 86 -1.83 -17.92 -5.32
N SER A 87 -1.06 -17.59 -4.30
CA SER A 87 0.29 -17.05 -4.43
C SER A 87 1.22 -18.04 -5.14
N GLU A 88 1.15 -19.30 -4.81
CA GLU A 88 1.96 -20.35 -5.47
C GLU A 88 1.65 -20.47 -6.96
N LEU A 89 0.36 -20.41 -7.32
CA LEU A 89 -0.08 -20.44 -8.73
C LEU A 89 0.25 -19.15 -9.47
N PHE A 90 0.16 -18.00 -8.79
CA PHE A 90 0.36 -16.70 -9.42
C PHE A 90 1.84 -16.37 -9.62
N LYS A 91 2.70 -16.76 -8.67
CA LYS A 91 4.14 -16.45 -8.70
C LYS A 91 4.85 -16.81 -10.01
N PRO A 92 4.72 -18.01 -10.58
CA PRO A 92 5.35 -18.32 -11.86
C PRO A 92 4.79 -17.50 -13.02
N VAL A 93 3.48 -17.18 -13.00
CA VAL A 93 2.83 -16.41 -14.06
C VAL A 93 3.31 -14.95 -14.05
N ILE A 94 3.32 -14.32 -12.89
CA ILE A 94 3.75 -12.93 -12.79
C ILE A 94 5.25 -12.78 -13.06
N ASN A 95 6.09 -13.70 -12.61
CA ASN A 95 7.52 -13.67 -12.85
C ASN A 95 7.89 -13.81 -14.33
N ALA A 96 7.06 -14.52 -15.10
CA ALA A 96 7.26 -14.64 -16.55
C ALA A 96 6.94 -13.34 -17.31
N VAL A 97 6.08 -12.48 -16.76
CA VAL A 97 5.60 -11.25 -17.41
C VAL A 97 6.27 -10.00 -16.81
N HIS A 98 6.32 -9.95 -15.48
CA HIS A 98 6.80 -8.80 -14.71
C HIS A 98 7.37 -9.28 -13.37
N PRO A 99 8.68 -9.58 -13.28
CA PRO A 99 9.30 -10.00 -12.04
C PRO A 99 9.14 -8.94 -10.95
N VAL A 100 8.49 -9.31 -9.85
CA VAL A 100 8.12 -8.40 -8.77
C VAL A 100 8.11 -9.14 -7.43
N THR A 101 8.37 -8.42 -6.34
CA THR A 101 8.23 -8.96 -4.99
C THR A 101 6.76 -9.24 -4.70
N MET A 102 6.48 -10.40 -4.10
CA MET A 102 5.13 -10.78 -3.68
C MET A 102 5.13 -11.09 -2.18
N THR A 103 4.23 -10.43 -1.46
CA THR A 103 4.05 -10.54 -0.01
C THR A 103 2.64 -11.04 0.28
N GLU A 104 2.51 -11.97 1.20
CA GLU A 104 1.21 -12.43 1.71
C GLU A 104 0.86 -11.71 3.00
N VAL A 105 -0.42 -11.33 3.12
CA VAL A 105 -0.97 -10.74 4.32
C VAL A 105 -2.15 -11.56 4.83
N ARG A 106 -2.28 -11.65 6.15
CA ARG A 106 -3.43 -12.27 6.82
C ARG A 106 -4.05 -11.29 7.79
N HIS A 107 -5.36 -11.20 7.74
CA HIS A 107 -6.11 -10.33 8.63
C HIS A 107 -7.02 -11.16 9.53
N ASN A 108 -6.90 -10.95 10.85
CA ASN A 108 -7.72 -11.63 11.87
C ASN A 108 -8.81 -10.72 12.46
N ILE A 109 -8.95 -9.52 11.93
CA ILE A 109 -9.92 -8.53 12.37
C ILE A 109 -11.14 -8.59 11.47
N GLN A 110 -12.31 -8.21 12.00
CA GLN A 110 -13.53 -8.09 11.20
C GLN A 110 -13.27 -7.23 9.98
N LYS A 111 -13.61 -7.74 8.79
CA LYS A 111 -13.30 -7.17 7.48
C LYS A 111 -13.81 -5.75 7.33
N GLU A 112 -15.07 -5.52 7.59
CA GLU A 112 -15.73 -4.22 7.43
C GLU A 112 -15.09 -3.15 8.32
N LYS A 113 -14.79 -3.51 9.57
CA LYS A 113 -14.13 -2.60 10.50
C LYS A 113 -12.72 -2.26 10.02
N ARG A 114 -11.94 -3.26 9.57
CA ARG A 114 -10.59 -3.05 9.00
C ARG A 114 -10.62 -2.09 7.81
N ILE A 115 -11.58 -2.30 6.89
CA ILE A 115 -11.74 -1.44 5.72
C ILE A 115 -11.99 0.01 6.16
N ILE A 116 -12.94 0.24 7.06
CA ILE A 116 -13.29 1.58 7.54
C ILE A 116 -12.11 2.23 8.26
N ASP A 117 -11.51 1.53 9.23
CA ASP A 117 -10.38 2.03 10.03
C ASP A 117 -9.18 2.40 9.14
N THR A 118 -9.02 1.75 7.99
CA THR A 118 -7.95 2.03 7.02
C THR A 118 -8.30 3.19 6.09
N MET A 119 -9.52 3.22 5.57
CA MET A 119 -9.93 4.18 4.54
C MET A 119 -10.28 5.55 5.10
N GLU A 120 -11.01 5.60 6.21
CA GLU A 120 -11.53 6.84 6.78
C GLU A 120 -10.46 7.90 7.08
N PRO A 121 -9.33 7.58 7.74
CA PRO A 121 -8.30 8.58 8.02
C PRO A 121 -7.67 9.18 6.76
N VAL A 122 -7.48 8.36 5.73
CA VAL A 122 -6.87 8.79 4.46
C VAL A 122 -7.84 9.67 3.67
N MET A 123 -9.13 9.32 3.67
CA MET A 123 -10.17 10.10 3.00
C MET A 123 -10.42 11.42 3.72
N ASN A 124 -10.52 11.43 5.05
CA ASN A 124 -10.70 12.64 5.85
C ASN A 124 -9.50 13.61 5.73
N ALA A 125 -8.31 13.08 5.54
CA ALA A 125 -7.11 13.87 5.28
C ALA A 125 -6.99 14.34 3.81
N HIS A 126 -7.95 14.01 2.94
CA HIS A 126 -7.96 14.30 1.48
C HIS A 126 -6.70 13.79 0.76
N LYS A 127 -6.15 12.66 1.21
CA LYS A 127 -4.92 12.07 0.65
C LYS A 127 -5.19 11.00 -0.41
N LEU A 128 -6.43 10.54 -0.55
CA LEU A 128 -6.82 9.57 -1.56
C LEU A 128 -7.27 10.29 -2.84
N ILE A 129 -6.59 10.00 -3.93
CA ILE A 129 -6.88 10.56 -5.26
C ILE A 129 -7.26 9.40 -6.18
N VAL A 130 -8.44 9.49 -6.76
CA VAL A 130 -8.96 8.49 -7.70
C VAL A 130 -9.03 9.12 -9.09
N ASP A 131 -8.38 8.50 -10.08
CA ASP A 131 -8.49 8.94 -11.47
C ASP A 131 -9.89 8.71 -12.00
N LEU A 132 -10.39 9.61 -12.82
CA LEU A 132 -11.72 9.47 -13.43
C LEU A 132 -11.83 8.22 -14.33
N SER A 133 -10.72 7.77 -14.92
CA SER A 133 -10.67 6.53 -15.68
C SER A 133 -11.00 5.31 -14.82
N VAL A 134 -10.55 5.28 -13.55
CA VAL A 134 -10.87 4.19 -12.61
C VAL A 134 -12.37 4.07 -12.40
N VAL A 135 -13.07 5.20 -12.23
CA VAL A 135 -14.54 5.21 -12.06
C VAL A 135 -15.25 4.69 -13.33
N LYS A 136 -14.76 5.08 -14.51
CA LYS A 136 -15.31 4.61 -15.79
C LYS A 136 -15.06 3.12 -16.01
N ASP A 137 -13.85 2.66 -15.73
CA ASP A 137 -13.44 1.27 -15.89
C ASP A 137 -14.19 0.37 -14.90
N ASP A 138 -14.35 0.84 -13.65
CA ASP A 138 -15.15 0.18 -12.61
C ASP A 138 -16.58 -0.08 -13.11
N TYR A 139 -17.24 0.96 -13.59
CA TYR A 139 -18.60 0.83 -14.15
C TYR A 139 -18.64 -0.09 -15.39
N THR A 140 -17.71 0.12 -16.32
CA THR A 140 -17.68 -0.63 -17.58
C THR A 140 -17.44 -2.12 -17.36
N SER A 141 -16.58 -2.48 -16.40
CA SER A 141 -16.28 -3.88 -16.03
C SER A 141 -17.52 -4.61 -15.49
N CYS A 142 -18.44 -3.89 -14.88
CA CYS A 142 -19.68 -4.46 -14.33
C CYS A 142 -20.78 -4.70 -15.38
N LEU A 143 -20.67 -4.15 -16.59
CA LEU A 143 -21.69 -4.32 -17.64
C LEU A 143 -21.88 -5.78 -18.09
N SER A 144 -20.91 -6.65 -17.83
CA SER A 144 -21.00 -8.09 -18.10
C SER A 144 -21.89 -8.85 -17.10
N TYR A 145 -22.27 -8.21 -16.01
CA TYR A 145 -23.16 -8.79 -14.98
C TYR A 145 -24.64 -8.56 -15.32
N PRO A 146 -25.56 -9.39 -14.76
CA PRO A 146 -26.98 -9.09 -14.82
C PRO A 146 -27.27 -7.69 -14.26
N ILE A 147 -28.15 -6.95 -14.90
CA ILE A 147 -28.46 -5.53 -14.59
C ILE A 147 -28.72 -5.32 -13.08
N GLU A 148 -29.43 -6.24 -12.45
CA GLU A 148 -29.79 -6.19 -11.02
C GLU A 148 -28.58 -6.31 -10.08
N GLN A 149 -27.45 -6.82 -10.58
CA GLN A 149 -26.24 -7.06 -9.83
C GLN A 149 -25.14 -6.05 -10.11
N GLN A 150 -25.14 -5.39 -11.28
CA GLN A 150 -24.06 -4.51 -11.75
C GLN A 150 -23.63 -3.51 -10.68
N THR A 151 -24.57 -2.81 -10.07
CA THR A 151 -24.27 -1.78 -9.08
C THR A 151 -23.54 -2.33 -7.86
N LYS A 152 -23.86 -3.54 -7.40
CA LYS A 152 -23.27 -4.14 -6.19
C LYS A 152 -21.79 -4.47 -6.36
N TYR A 153 -21.36 -4.72 -7.59
CA TYR A 153 -19.96 -5.02 -7.91
C TYR A 153 -19.11 -3.76 -8.11
N THR A 154 -19.72 -2.56 -8.26
CA THR A 154 -18.92 -1.35 -8.45
C THR A 154 -18.22 -0.93 -7.15
N LEU A 155 -16.96 -0.51 -7.26
CA LEU A 155 -16.17 0.04 -6.15
C LEU A 155 -16.89 1.22 -5.49
N ILE A 156 -17.46 2.11 -6.29
CA ILE A 156 -18.13 3.31 -5.78
C ILE A 156 -19.35 2.94 -4.93
N HIS A 157 -20.11 1.94 -5.33
CA HIS A 157 -21.22 1.44 -4.51
C HIS A 157 -20.71 0.83 -3.20
N GLN A 158 -19.70 -0.04 -3.27
CA GLN A 158 -19.10 -0.67 -2.09
C GLN A 158 -18.58 0.38 -1.11
N LEU A 159 -17.82 1.38 -1.60
CA LEU A 159 -17.29 2.47 -0.79
C LEU A 159 -18.38 3.34 -0.15
N SER A 160 -19.50 3.59 -0.85
CA SER A 160 -20.58 4.44 -0.35
C SER A 160 -21.54 3.72 0.61
N ARG A 161 -21.50 2.40 0.67
CA ARG A 161 -22.45 1.57 1.45
C ARG A 161 -21.81 0.78 2.57
N ILE A 162 -20.49 0.77 2.67
CA ILE A 162 -19.80 0.08 3.77
C ILE A 162 -20.20 0.67 5.12
N THR A 163 -20.52 -0.19 6.07
CA THR A 163 -20.76 0.16 7.48
C THR A 163 -19.96 -0.82 8.36
N ALA A 164 -19.80 -0.47 9.64
CA ALA A 164 -19.10 -1.33 10.60
C ALA A 164 -19.85 -2.62 10.97
N GLU A 165 -21.06 -2.80 10.46
CA GLU A 165 -21.86 -4.00 10.70
C GLU A 165 -21.37 -5.16 9.85
N LYS A 166 -21.27 -6.34 10.47
CA LYS A 166 -20.82 -7.56 9.77
C LYS A 166 -21.81 -7.93 8.65
N GLY A 167 -21.30 -8.12 7.44
CA GLY A 167 -22.09 -8.45 6.26
C GLY A 167 -22.85 -7.25 5.69
N ALA A 168 -22.39 -6.03 5.93
CA ALA A 168 -22.97 -4.80 5.38
C ALA A 168 -23.03 -4.79 3.86
N LEU A 169 -22.06 -5.44 3.19
CA LEU A 169 -22.00 -5.59 1.75
C LEU A 169 -22.14 -7.05 1.34
N LEU A 170 -22.84 -7.30 0.24
CA LEU A 170 -22.91 -8.64 -0.38
C LEU A 170 -21.67 -8.94 -1.23
N GLN A 171 -21.07 -7.88 -1.76
CA GLN A 171 -19.86 -7.90 -2.56
C GLN A 171 -18.98 -6.78 -2.04
N ASP A 172 -17.75 -7.07 -1.67
CA ASP A 172 -16.80 -6.12 -1.10
C ASP A 172 -15.37 -6.31 -1.64
N ASP A 173 -15.18 -7.25 -2.56
CA ASP A 173 -13.86 -7.69 -3.06
C ASP A 173 -12.99 -6.53 -3.60
N ARG A 174 -13.59 -5.58 -4.35
CA ARG A 174 -12.88 -4.43 -4.90
C ARG A 174 -12.46 -3.45 -3.82
N LEU A 175 -13.36 -3.18 -2.88
CA LEU A 175 -13.11 -2.28 -1.76
C LEU A 175 -12.08 -2.88 -0.80
N ASP A 176 -12.13 -4.17 -0.57
CA ASP A 176 -11.16 -4.86 0.28
C ASP A 176 -9.76 -4.84 -0.33
N ALA A 177 -9.61 -5.18 -1.60
CA ALA A 177 -8.34 -5.04 -2.29
C ALA A 177 -7.80 -3.60 -2.23
N LEU A 178 -8.66 -2.59 -2.37
CA LEU A 178 -8.26 -1.19 -2.23
C LEU A 178 -7.80 -0.88 -0.80
N ALA A 179 -8.52 -1.34 0.22
CA ALA A 179 -8.16 -1.14 1.62
C ALA A 179 -6.82 -1.81 1.97
N ILE A 180 -6.54 -3.01 1.44
CA ILE A 180 -5.25 -3.68 1.60
C ILE A 180 -4.11 -2.83 1.01
N ALA A 181 -4.29 -2.31 -0.21
CA ALA A 181 -3.28 -1.47 -0.86
C ALA A 181 -3.02 -0.16 -0.10
N ILE A 182 -4.08 0.46 0.42
CA ILE A 182 -3.99 1.69 1.23
C ILE A 182 -3.33 1.40 2.57
N GLY A 183 -3.72 0.31 3.25
CA GLY A 183 -3.13 -0.12 4.53
C GLY A 183 -1.61 -0.29 4.43
N TYR A 184 -1.14 -0.96 3.39
CA TYR A 184 0.29 -1.09 3.10
C TYR A 184 0.99 0.28 3.07
N TRP A 185 0.45 1.24 2.33
CA TRP A 185 1.06 2.57 2.25
C TRP A 185 0.99 3.35 3.55
N VAL A 186 -0.09 3.21 4.32
CA VAL A 186 -0.22 3.85 5.65
C VAL A 186 0.85 3.32 6.59
N GLU A 187 1.07 2.01 6.64
CA GLU A 187 2.13 1.37 7.43
C GLU A 187 3.52 1.82 6.97
N GLN A 188 3.78 1.86 5.67
CA GLN A 188 5.04 2.35 5.12
C GLN A 188 5.30 3.82 5.45
N MET A 189 4.27 4.66 5.43
CA MET A 189 4.39 6.07 5.81
C MET A 189 4.67 6.22 7.31
N ALA A 190 4.04 5.44 8.17
CA ALA A 190 4.27 5.45 9.61
C ALA A 190 5.70 5.00 9.95
N ALA A 191 6.16 3.88 9.41
CA ALA A 191 7.52 3.39 9.59
C ALA A 191 8.58 4.41 9.14
N ASN A 192 8.33 5.11 8.03
CA ASN A 192 9.22 6.16 7.55
C ASN A 192 9.22 7.41 8.45
N ALA A 193 8.10 7.75 9.06
CA ALA A 193 8.01 8.86 10.01
C ALA A 193 8.83 8.56 11.28
N ASP A 194 8.73 7.33 11.80
CA ASP A 194 9.47 6.87 12.97
C ASP A 194 10.98 6.86 12.73
N LEU A 195 11.41 6.39 11.56
CA LEU A 195 12.83 6.42 11.17
C LEU A 195 13.36 7.85 11.12
N LYS A 196 12.65 8.78 10.49
CA LYS A 196 13.04 10.20 10.43
C LYS A 196 13.08 10.85 11.82
N MET A 197 12.17 10.49 12.69
CA MET A 197 12.15 11.01 14.07
C MET A 197 13.36 10.50 14.85
N ASN A 198 13.72 9.23 14.71
CA ASN A 198 14.91 8.65 15.34
C ASN A 198 16.21 9.25 14.79
N ASP A 199 16.32 9.43 13.46
CA ASP A 199 17.48 10.08 12.83
C ASP A 199 17.67 11.50 13.39
N ARG A 200 16.58 12.28 13.47
CA ARG A 200 16.64 13.64 14.03
C ARG A 200 17.01 13.66 15.51
N LYS A 201 16.53 12.69 16.28
CA LYS A 201 16.90 12.55 17.69
C LYS A 201 18.40 12.24 17.84
N ASN A 202 18.92 11.35 17.01
CA ASN A 202 20.35 11.02 16.99
C ASN A 202 21.21 12.23 16.58
N GLU A 203 20.80 12.98 15.53
CA GLU A 203 21.46 14.22 15.13
C GLU A 203 21.53 15.25 16.26
N LEU A 204 20.43 15.43 17.02
CA LEU A 204 20.40 16.34 18.17
C LEU A 204 21.32 15.87 19.30
N LEU A 205 21.36 14.57 19.59
CA LEU A 205 22.26 13.99 20.57
C LEU A 205 23.73 14.20 20.16
N ASP A 206 24.08 14.02 18.89
CA ASP A 206 25.44 14.25 18.38
C ASP A 206 25.83 15.73 18.50
N ILE A 207 24.92 16.65 18.24
CA ILE A 207 25.16 18.09 18.40
C ILE A 207 25.41 18.43 19.88
N GLU A 208 24.62 17.89 20.81
CA GLU A 208 24.79 18.12 22.24
C GLU A 208 26.09 17.51 22.75
N LEU A 209 26.43 16.29 22.31
CA LEU A 209 27.66 15.62 22.66
C LEU A 209 28.89 16.43 22.19
N ASN A 210 28.86 16.91 20.95
CA ASN A 210 29.93 17.74 20.40
C ASN A 210 30.09 19.06 21.19
N LYS A 211 28.99 19.73 21.53
CA LYS A 211 29.02 20.91 22.41
C LYS A 211 29.63 20.62 23.77
N PHE A 212 29.26 19.48 24.37
CA PHE A 212 29.83 19.06 25.64
C PHE A 212 31.34 18.80 25.56
N ILE A 213 31.76 18.09 24.50
CA ILE A 213 33.20 17.80 24.24
C ILE A 213 33.97 19.10 24.02
N ASP A 214 33.48 20.04 23.24
CA ASP A 214 34.11 21.33 22.98
C ASP A 214 34.22 22.15 24.27
N THR A 215 33.18 22.14 25.09
CA THR A 215 33.19 22.81 26.39
C THR A 215 34.20 22.16 27.35
N ALA A 216 34.23 20.84 27.40
CA ALA A 216 35.17 20.09 28.27
C ALA A 216 36.61 20.24 27.83
N LEU A 217 36.90 20.21 26.54
CA LEU A 217 38.25 20.40 25.98
C LEU A 217 38.68 21.87 26.02
N GLY A 218 37.74 22.82 25.80
CA GLY A 218 38.00 24.25 25.86
C GLY A 218 38.36 24.73 27.29
N GLN A 219 37.82 24.08 28.31
CA GLN A 219 38.22 24.35 29.71
C GLN A 219 39.65 23.86 30.03
N LYS A 220 40.12 22.77 29.37
CA LYS A 220 41.50 22.31 29.52
C LYS A 220 42.51 23.24 28.86
N GLY A 221 42.17 23.92 27.77
CA GLY A 221 43.06 24.86 27.09
C GLY A 221 43.21 26.24 27.80
N ARG A 222 42.24 26.65 28.60
CA ARG A 222 42.30 27.93 29.35
C ARG A 222 43.07 27.87 30.65
N ASN A 223 43.27 26.70 31.23
CA ASN A 223 43.99 26.56 32.51
C ASN A 223 45.51 26.31 32.38
N GLN A 224 46.06 26.29 31.15
CA GLN A 224 47.53 26.12 30.96
C GLN A 224 48.31 27.44 30.80
N ASN A 225 47.66 28.62 30.82
CA ASN A 225 48.33 29.91 30.68
C ASN A 225 48.32 30.79 31.94
N LEU A 226 48.31 30.16 33.12
CA LEU A 226 48.40 30.88 34.39
C LEU A 226 49.58 30.39 35.25
N TRP A 227 50.80 30.38 34.70
CA TRP A 227 52.03 30.35 35.50
C TRP A 227 53.20 30.81 34.59
N PHE A 228 53.36 32.12 34.48
CA PHE A 228 54.64 32.82 34.46
C PHE A 228 54.40 34.28 34.75
#